data_f095a01396b75cc86d2f94ec7a31de05
#
_entry.id   f095a01396b75cc86d2f94ec7a31de05
#
_cell.length_a   1.000
_cell.length_b   1.000
_cell.length_c   1.000
_cell.angle_alpha   90.00
_cell.angle_beta   90.00
_cell.angle_gamma   90.00
#
_symmetry.space_group_name_H-M   'P 1'
#
loop_
_entity.id
_entity.type
_entity.pdbx_description
1 polymer ?
#
loop_
_entity_poly.entity_id
_entity_poly.type
_entity_poly.pdbx_seq_one_letter_code
_entity_poly.pdbx_strand_id
1 'polypeptide(L)'
;MNVNLTHCSLVRNFDAKFRLHLAVCRLTWPMQRPWIGLLAAGALLAASRPPRNTQEAFDQAPTAAAVASSPIPRVERESPSDLELSGDLAGLAPGTIRYLTRDDLLTLPQVSYTVSDDANFTAPTQISGVLLEELNRRLAAAPESDMLVAICSDQYHANYPHAYVAEHHPLLVLKINGQSPAGWPKDPETHRDDMGPYLISHPKFSPAFKIFSQPDEAQIPWGVVRLEFRQEKMVLGAIAPRGPQAASELAQAGYRIAQQNCLRCHNLGQEGGMKAGHPWLVLSAWAAASPKYFADYVRNPQSRNPRAQMPGNPGYDDATIAALTAYFKTFSSSSQEQPGPQEKEKP
;
A
#
# COMPACT_ATOMS: atom_id res chain seq x y z
N MET A 1 -53.39 18.11 -5.01
CA MET A 1 -52.96 17.66 -3.68
C MET A 1 -51.45 17.70 -3.61
N ASN A 2 -50.94 18.75 -2.96
CA ASN A 2 -49.54 19.00 -2.77
C ASN A 2 -49.01 18.21 -1.58
N VAL A 3 -47.91 17.47 -1.72
CA VAL A 3 -47.11 17.00 -0.59
C VAL A 3 -45.69 17.47 -0.78
N ASN A 4 -45.32 18.48 -0.02
CA ASN A 4 -43.96 18.95 0.20
C ASN A 4 -43.18 17.92 1.03
N LEU A 5 -42.03 17.49 0.53
CA LEU A 5 -41.01 16.79 1.32
C LEU A 5 -39.80 17.71 1.49
N THR A 6 -39.69 18.23 2.68
CA THR A 6 -38.56 19.04 3.17
C THR A 6 -37.36 18.13 3.40
N HIS A 7 -36.30 18.36 2.66
CA HIS A 7 -34.99 17.76 2.92
C HIS A 7 -34.32 18.48 4.10
N CYS A 8 -34.11 17.77 5.17
CA CYS A 8 -33.29 18.20 6.29
C CYS A 8 -31.89 17.61 6.12
N SER A 9 -30.94 18.41 5.61
CA SER A 9 -29.53 18.08 5.56
C SER A 9 -28.89 18.40 6.89
N LEU A 10 -28.50 17.41 7.67
CA LEU A 10 -27.66 17.55 8.84
C LEU A 10 -26.19 17.55 8.40
N VAL A 11 -25.59 18.73 8.31
CA VAL A 11 -24.14 18.91 8.23
C VAL A 11 -23.60 18.77 9.65
N ARG A 12 -22.90 17.69 9.96
CA ARG A 12 -22.10 17.58 11.20
C ARG A 12 -20.69 18.08 10.92
N ASN A 13 -20.43 19.29 11.39
CA ASN A 13 -19.09 19.81 11.59
C ASN A 13 -18.41 19.05 12.74
N PHE A 14 -17.32 18.37 12.48
CA PHE A 14 -16.40 17.88 13.51
C PHE A 14 -15.34 18.94 13.76
N ASP A 15 -15.56 19.76 14.78
CA ASP A 15 -14.55 20.67 15.35
C ASP A 15 -13.72 19.88 16.38
N ALA A 16 -12.50 19.52 16.02
CA ALA A 16 -11.54 18.89 16.92
C ALA A 16 -10.78 19.97 17.71
N LYS A 17 -11.32 20.43 18.84
CA LYS A 17 -10.56 21.17 19.86
C LYS A 17 -10.17 20.24 21.00
N PHE A 18 -9.02 19.58 20.88
CA PHE A 18 -8.33 19.02 22.04
C PHE A 18 -7.30 20.04 22.53
N ARG A 19 -7.68 20.82 23.55
CA ARG A 19 -6.72 21.57 24.36
C ARG A 19 -6.21 20.67 25.48
N LEU A 20 -4.95 20.26 25.38
CA LEU A 20 -4.23 19.62 26.48
C LEU A 20 -3.94 20.70 27.53
N HIS A 21 -4.59 20.61 28.70
CA HIS A 21 -4.20 21.34 29.89
C HIS A 21 -3.10 20.57 30.62
N LEU A 22 -1.87 21.04 30.48
CA LEU A 22 -0.77 20.61 31.34
C LEU A 22 -0.94 21.27 32.71
N ALA A 23 -1.46 20.51 33.67
CA ALA A 23 -1.39 20.86 35.07
C ALA A 23 0.01 20.53 35.60
N VAL A 24 0.82 21.55 35.82
CA VAL A 24 2.11 21.44 36.51
C VAL A 24 1.84 21.37 38.02
N CYS A 25 1.84 20.15 38.57
CA CYS A 25 1.92 19.97 40.02
C CYS A 25 3.38 20.07 40.44
N ARG A 26 3.73 21.21 41.06
CA ARG A 26 4.96 21.36 41.84
C ARG A 26 4.77 20.67 43.20
N LEU A 27 5.40 19.54 43.42
CA LEU A 27 5.59 18.97 44.74
C LEU A 27 6.93 19.45 45.29
N THR A 28 6.86 20.30 46.28
CA THR A 28 7.98 20.66 47.17
C THR A 28 8.13 19.61 48.25
N TRP A 29 9.29 19.00 48.30
CA TRP A 29 9.64 18.05 49.37
C TRP A 29 10.60 18.70 50.35
N PRO A 30 10.38 18.64 51.66
CA PRO A 30 11.38 19.02 52.63
C PRO A 30 12.32 17.88 52.96
N MET A 31 13.62 18.17 52.93
CA MET A 31 14.69 17.34 53.42
C MET A 31 14.59 17.18 54.94
N GLN A 32 14.67 15.95 55.42
CA GLN A 32 15.20 15.65 56.77
C GLN A 32 15.94 14.29 56.73
N ARG A 33 17.20 14.32 57.15
CA ARG A 33 18.08 13.23 57.56
C ARG A 33 18.24 13.27 59.08
N PRO A 34 18.91 12.33 59.75
CA PRO A 34 19.16 10.90 59.59
C PRO A 34 18.78 10.09 60.84
N TRP A 35 18.84 8.75 60.85
CA TRP A 35 19.36 7.93 61.97
C TRP A 35 19.77 6.53 61.51
N ILE A 36 20.95 6.17 61.97
CA ILE A 36 21.70 4.94 61.79
C ILE A 36 21.05 3.82 62.62
N GLY A 37 20.93 2.63 62.05
CA GLY A 37 20.61 1.42 62.80
C GLY A 37 21.01 0.17 62.02
N LEU A 38 22.19 -0.35 62.34
CA LEU A 38 22.66 -1.70 61.97
C LEU A 38 21.83 -2.76 62.65
N LEU A 39 21.35 -3.79 61.94
CA LEU A 39 21.30 -5.16 62.45
C LEU A 39 21.19 -6.17 61.29
N ALA A 40 21.87 -7.29 61.51
CA ALA A 40 22.27 -8.29 60.54
C ALA A 40 21.22 -9.39 60.24
N ALA A 41 21.54 -10.06 59.13
CA ALA A 41 21.35 -11.47 58.83
C ALA A 41 19.94 -12.01 58.53
N GLY A 42 19.82 -12.55 57.34
CA GLY A 42 18.75 -13.46 56.92
C GLY A 42 18.75 -13.66 55.42
N ALA A 43 19.66 -14.49 54.91
CA ALA A 43 19.66 -14.90 53.50
C ALA A 43 18.45 -15.79 53.21
N LEU A 44 17.51 -15.29 52.44
CA LEU A 44 16.54 -16.10 51.70
C LEU A 44 16.72 -15.78 50.21
N LEU A 45 17.40 -16.70 49.52
CA LEU A 45 17.48 -16.75 48.05
C LEU A 45 16.08 -17.03 47.49
N ALA A 46 15.30 -15.98 47.27
CA ALA A 46 14.17 -16.03 46.36
C ALA A 46 14.71 -15.81 44.97
N ALA A 47 14.84 -16.88 44.19
CA ALA A 47 15.12 -16.82 42.77
C ALA A 47 13.99 -16.04 42.08
N SER A 48 14.20 -14.76 41.85
CA SER A 48 13.39 -13.96 40.97
C SER A 48 13.61 -14.45 39.52
N ARG A 49 12.61 -15.17 39.01
CA ARG A 49 12.54 -15.46 37.58
C ARG A 49 12.50 -14.13 36.82
N PRO A 50 13.34 -13.95 35.82
CA PRO A 50 13.21 -12.79 34.94
C PRO A 50 11.83 -12.82 34.23
N PRO A 51 11.26 -11.67 33.87
CA PRO A 51 10.03 -11.62 33.10
C PRO A 51 10.25 -12.42 31.82
N ARG A 52 9.35 -13.35 31.54
CA ARG A 52 9.32 -14.07 30.27
C ARG A 52 9.23 -13.03 29.15
N ASN A 53 10.29 -13.01 28.37
CA ASN A 53 10.40 -12.25 27.14
C ASN A 53 9.25 -12.66 26.21
N THR A 54 8.47 -11.72 25.72
CA THR A 54 7.36 -11.89 24.76
C THR A 54 7.87 -12.26 23.36
N GLN A 55 8.91 -13.09 23.28
CA GLN A 55 9.52 -13.58 22.04
C GLN A 55 9.00 -14.97 21.63
N GLU A 56 8.02 -15.51 22.35
CA GLU A 56 7.47 -16.86 22.09
C GLU A 56 6.38 -16.92 21.00
N ALA A 57 6.16 -15.86 20.22
CA ALA A 57 5.16 -15.88 19.13
C ALA A 57 5.73 -16.34 17.77
N PHE A 58 7.05 -16.53 17.66
CA PHE A 58 7.70 -16.88 16.38
C PHE A 58 8.20 -18.32 16.29
N ASP A 59 8.08 -19.13 17.35
CA ASP A 59 8.68 -20.46 17.42
C ASP A 59 7.67 -21.62 17.28
N GLN A 60 6.61 -21.41 16.50
CA GLN A 60 5.94 -22.55 15.88
C GLN A 60 6.56 -22.79 14.51
N ALA A 61 7.68 -23.51 14.51
CA ALA A 61 8.15 -24.14 13.27
C ALA A 61 6.97 -24.86 12.63
N PRO A 62 6.70 -24.63 11.32
CA PRO A 62 5.63 -25.34 10.66
C PRO A 62 5.93 -26.83 10.78
N THR A 63 5.05 -27.56 11.45
CA THR A 63 5.00 -29.02 11.43
C THR A 63 5.18 -29.39 9.96
N ALA A 64 6.09 -30.34 9.66
CA ALA A 64 6.42 -30.79 8.33
C ALA A 64 5.12 -31.02 7.52
N ALA A 65 4.63 -29.97 6.90
CA ALA A 65 3.49 -30.02 6.03
C ALA A 65 3.92 -30.85 4.82
N ALA A 66 3.14 -31.86 4.52
CA ALA A 66 3.21 -32.59 3.27
C ALA A 66 3.52 -31.59 2.16
N VAL A 67 4.49 -31.89 1.28
CA VAL A 67 4.89 -31.05 0.17
C VAL A 67 3.64 -30.81 -0.67
N ALA A 68 2.90 -29.74 -0.36
CA ALA A 68 1.73 -29.38 -1.14
C ALA A 68 2.20 -29.15 -2.57
N SER A 69 1.64 -29.91 -3.51
CA SER A 69 1.93 -29.73 -4.93
C SER A 69 1.52 -28.33 -5.35
N SER A 70 2.32 -27.70 -6.21
CA SER A 70 1.92 -26.41 -6.79
C SER A 70 0.61 -26.58 -7.56
N PRO A 71 -0.38 -25.71 -7.39
CA PRO A 71 -1.60 -25.78 -8.19
C PRO A 71 -1.28 -25.53 -9.66
N ILE A 72 -2.01 -26.16 -10.55
CA ILE A 72 -1.85 -26.00 -12.00
C ILE A 72 -2.86 -24.93 -12.45
N PRO A 73 -2.38 -23.73 -12.87
CA PRO A 73 -3.28 -22.70 -13.34
C PRO A 73 -4.04 -23.11 -14.61
N ARG A 74 -5.35 -22.83 -14.64
CA ARG A 74 -6.25 -23.19 -15.73
C ARG A 74 -6.20 -22.18 -16.88
N VAL A 75 -6.60 -22.62 -18.07
CA VAL A 75 -6.69 -21.77 -19.26
C VAL A 75 -7.96 -20.92 -19.23
N GLU A 76 -9.06 -21.48 -18.72
CA GLU A 76 -10.38 -20.86 -18.71
C GLU A 76 -10.77 -20.43 -17.30
N ARG A 77 -11.48 -19.29 -17.22
CA ARG A 77 -12.10 -18.81 -16.00
C ARG A 77 -13.41 -19.56 -15.78
N GLU A 78 -13.58 -20.16 -14.61
CA GLU A 78 -14.81 -20.89 -14.24
C GLU A 78 -15.74 -20.03 -13.37
N SER A 79 -15.18 -19.08 -12.62
CA SER A 79 -15.92 -18.20 -11.71
C SER A 79 -15.43 -16.76 -11.79
N PRO A 80 -16.30 -15.75 -11.58
CA PRO A 80 -15.87 -14.36 -11.41
C PRO A 80 -14.85 -14.15 -10.28
N SER A 81 -14.83 -15.03 -9.28
CA SER A 81 -13.89 -15.01 -8.17
C SER A 81 -12.56 -15.72 -8.44
N ASP A 82 -12.37 -16.34 -9.62
CA ASP A 82 -11.09 -16.95 -9.95
C ASP A 82 -10.02 -15.87 -10.09
N LEU A 83 -8.89 -16.10 -9.43
CA LEU A 83 -7.74 -15.21 -9.46
C LEU A 83 -7.04 -15.33 -10.83
N GLU A 84 -6.97 -14.22 -11.54
CA GLU A 84 -6.26 -14.14 -12.80
C GLU A 84 -4.75 -14.00 -12.57
N LEU A 85 -3.96 -14.75 -13.33
CA LEU A 85 -2.50 -14.71 -13.36
C LEU A 85 -2.04 -14.27 -14.74
N SER A 86 -1.14 -13.31 -14.82
CA SER A 86 -0.61 -12.79 -16.08
C SER A 86 0.84 -12.30 -15.95
N GLY A 87 1.38 -11.71 -17.01
CA GLY A 87 2.73 -11.17 -17.04
C GLY A 87 3.79 -12.22 -17.36
N ASP A 88 4.95 -12.14 -16.68
CA ASP A 88 6.11 -13.00 -16.93
C ASP A 88 5.93 -14.37 -16.26
N LEU A 89 5.14 -15.23 -16.88
CA LEU A 89 4.90 -16.60 -16.44
C LEU A 89 5.87 -17.56 -17.16
N ALA A 90 6.61 -18.39 -16.40
CA ALA A 90 7.62 -19.28 -16.96
C ALA A 90 7.01 -20.29 -17.96
N GLY A 91 7.63 -20.41 -19.10
CA GLY A 91 7.22 -21.36 -20.16
C GLY A 91 5.96 -20.96 -20.90
N LEU A 92 5.41 -19.76 -20.68
CA LEU A 92 4.24 -19.25 -21.39
C LEU A 92 4.62 -18.07 -22.27
N ALA A 93 3.88 -17.88 -23.37
CA ALA A 93 4.06 -16.71 -24.23
C ALA A 93 3.64 -15.42 -23.51
N PRO A 94 4.29 -14.26 -23.80
CA PRO A 94 3.87 -12.98 -23.28
C PRO A 94 2.38 -12.72 -23.55
N GLY A 95 1.68 -12.16 -22.57
CA GLY A 95 0.24 -11.89 -22.66
C GLY A 95 -0.65 -13.10 -22.37
N THR A 96 -0.06 -14.25 -22.05
CA THR A 96 -0.86 -15.41 -21.64
C THR A 96 -1.51 -15.17 -20.28
N ILE A 97 -2.79 -15.54 -20.18
CA ILE A 97 -3.58 -15.45 -18.95
C ILE A 97 -3.85 -16.87 -18.45
N ARG A 98 -3.83 -17.03 -17.12
CA ARG A 98 -4.20 -18.26 -16.40
C ARG A 98 -5.08 -17.92 -15.22
N TYR A 99 -5.75 -18.92 -14.67
CA TYR A 99 -6.69 -18.75 -13.56
C TYR A 99 -6.44 -19.80 -12.47
N LEU A 100 -6.59 -19.35 -11.22
CA LEU A 100 -6.66 -20.21 -10.04
C LEU A 100 -8.00 -20.03 -9.37
N THR A 101 -8.62 -21.13 -9.00
CA THR A 101 -9.81 -21.06 -8.16
C THR A 101 -9.41 -20.76 -6.73
N ARG A 102 -10.39 -20.33 -5.95
CA ARG A 102 -10.22 -20.16 -4.51
C ARG A 102 -9.80 -21.46 -3.83
N ASP A 103 -10.35 -22.60 -4.27
CA ASP A 103 -10.05 -23.91 -3.70
C ASP A 103 -8.58 -24.30 -3.99
N ASP A 104 -8.05 -23.98 -5.18
CA ASP A 104 -6.64 -24.16 -5.50
C ASP A 104 -5.75 -23.35 -4.52
N LEU A 105 -6.11 -22.12 -4.24
CA LEU A 105 -5.38 -21.26 -3.28
C LEU A 105 -5.47 -21.80 -1.85
N LEU A 106 -6.59 -22.39 -1.45
CA LEU A 106 -6.76 -22.99 -0.13
C LEU A 106 -5.93 -24.27 0.07
N THR A 107 -5.44 -24.90 -0.99
CA THR A 107 -4.51 -26.04 -0.89
C THR A 107 -3.08 -25.63 -0.56
N LEU A 108 -2.74 -24.34 -0.75
CA LEU A 108 -1.42 -23.83 -0.45
C LEU A 108 -1.22 -23.63 1.08
N PRO A 109 0.04 -23.58 1.57
CA PRO A 109 0.31 -23.30 2.96
C PRO A 109 -0.36 -21.99 3.40
N GLN A 110 -1.17 -22.06 4.46
CA GLN A 110 -1.90 -20.93 5.01
C GLN A 110 -1.17 -20.37 6.23
N VAL A 111 -1.19 -19.04 6.36
CA VAL A 111 -0.79 -18.33 7.59
C VAL A 111 -1.98 -17.57 8.14
N SER A 112 -1.96 -17.28 9.44
CA SER A 112 -3.02 -16.53 10.10
C SER A 112 -2.43 -15.52 11.06
N TYR A 113 -2.92 -14.28 11.01
CA TYR A 113 -2.51 -13.17 11.86
C TYR A 113 -3.71 -12.41 12.39
N THR A 114 -3.53 -11.73 13.54
CA THR A 114 -4.44 -10.68 13.98
C THR A 114 -3.80 -9.34 13.67
N VAL A 115 -4.41 -8.57 12.80
CA VAL A 115 -3.94 -7.24 12.38
C VAL A 115 -4.73 -6.16 13.11
N SER A 116 -4.06 -5.07 13.51
CA SER A 116 -4.65 -3.92 14.20
C SER A 116 -4.26 -2.58 13.59
N ASP A 117 -3.37 -2.59 12.60
CA ASP A 117 -2.79 -1.43 11.92
C ASP A 117 -3.13 -1.38 10.42
N ASP A 118 -4.05 -2.24 9.96
CA ASP A 118 -4.58 -2.24 8.61
C ASP A 118 -5.81 -1.32 8.52
N ALA A 119 -5.72 -0.28 7.70
CA ALA A 119 -6.77 0.73 7.54
C ALA A 119 -8.09 0.20 6.96
N ASN A 120 -8.06 -1.01 6.37
CA ASN A 120 -9.28 -1.67 5.90
C ASN A 120 -10.18 -2.16 7.04
N PHE A 121 -9.68 -2.19 8.29
CA PHE A 121 -10.44 -2.70 9.42
C PHE A 121 -10.58 -1.67 10.54
N THR A 122 -11.76 -1.59 11.12
CA THR A 122 -12.06 -0.66 12.22
C THR A 122 -11.71 -1.22 13.60
N ALA A 123 -11.32 -2.49 13.69
CA ALA A 123 -10.95 -3.18 14.93
C ALA A 123 -9.91 -4.27 14.62
N PRO A 124 -9.18 -4.78 15.63
CA PRO A 124 -8.30 -5.93 15.45
C PRO A 124 -9.03 -7.08 14.78
N THR A 125 -8.50 -7.55 13.66
CA THR A 125 -9.18 -8.50 12.77
C THR A 125 -8.26 -9.68 12.47
N GLN A 126 -8.80 -10.89 12.60
CA GLN A 126 -8.07 -12.09 12.21
C GLN A 126 -8.16 -12.26 10.69
N ILE A 127 -7.01 -12.33 10.04
CA ILE A 127 -6.90 -12.64 8.61
C ILE A 127 -6.15 -13.95 8.41
N SER A 128 -6.47 -14.69 7.37
CA SER A 128 -5.69 -15.87 6.97
C SER A 128 -5.63 -15.99 5.45
N GLY A 129 -4.52 -16.52 4.95
CA GLY A 129 -4.28 -16.64 3.52
C GLY A 129 -2.88 -17.14 3.20
N VAL A 130 -2.43 -16.89 1.99
CA VAL A 130 -1.15 -17.34 1.44
C VAL A 130 -0.19 -16.17 1.35
N LEU A 131 1.04 -16.31 1.86
CA LEU A 131 2.08 -15.30 1.69
C LEU A 131 2.39 -15.06 0.22
N LEU A 132 2.62 -13.80 -0.18
CA LEU A 132 2.96 -13.48 -1.57
C LEU A 132 4.29 -14.12 -2.00
N GLU A 133 5.26 -14.28 -1.10
CA GLU A 133 6.50 -15.01 -1.37
C GLU A 133 6.26 -16.49 -1.70
N GLU A 134 5.25 -17.11 -1.06
CA GLU A 134 4.87 -18.49 -1.35
C GLU A 134 4.15 -18.58 -2.71
N LEU A 135 3.33 -17.59 -3.07
CA LEU A 135 2.71 -17.48 -4.38
C LEU A 135 3.79 -17.31 -5.48
N ASN A 136 4.75 -16.39 -5.29
CA ASN A 136 5.86 -16.20 -6.22
C ASN A 136 6.63 -17.51 -6.46
N ARG A 137 6.90 -18.27 -5.40
CA ARG A 137 7.65 -19.52 -5.48
C ARG A 137 6.87 -20.64 -6.18
N ARG A 138 5.54 -20.67 -6.08
CA ARG A 138 4.70 -21.79 -6.56
C ARG A 138 4.00 -21.56 -7.88
N LEU A 139 3.81 -20.31 -8.28
CA LEU A 139 3.00 -19.99 -9.45
C LEU A 139 3.81 -19.80 -10.73
N ALA A 140 5.00 -20.41 -10.78
CA ALA A 140 5.83 -20.43 -11.98
C ALA A 140 6.10 -19.03 -12.58
N ALA A 141 6.42 -18.04 -11.73
CA ALA A 141 6.97 -16.76 -12.20
C ALA A 141 8.26 -17.04 -13.00
N ALA A 142 8.50 -16.29 -14.05
CA ALA A 142 9.77 -16.34 -14.77
C ALA A 142 10.91 -15.88 -13.84
N PRO A 143 12.14 -16.43 -14.00
CA PRO A 143 13.26 -16.09 -13.11
C PRO A 143 13.61 -14.61 -13.05
N GLU A 144 13.34 -13.85 -14.11
CA GLU A 144 13.56 -12.41 -14.21
C GLU A 144 12.44 -11.56 -13.59
N SER A 145 11.32 -12.17 -13.20
CA SER A 145 10.22 -11.48 -12.52
C SER A 145 10.61 -11.23 -11.06
N ASP A 146 10.81 -9.97 -10.71
CA ASP A 146 11.21 -9.50 -9.39
C ASP A 146 10.19 -8.58 -8.73
N MET A 147 8.99 -8.49 -9.33
CA MET A 147 7.86 -7.72 -8.84
C MET A 147 6.54 -8.45 -9.07
N LEU A 148 5.67 -8.42 -8.08
CA LEU A 148 4.27 -8.81 -8.21
C LEU A 148 3.41 -7.54 -8.20
N VAL A 149 2.49 -7.42 -9.16
CA VAL A 149 1.50 -6.34 -9.21
C VAL A 149 0.14 -6.94 -8.93
N ALA A 150 -0.53 -6.49 -7.87
CA ALA A 150 -1.92 -6.84 -7.60
C ALA A 150 -2.83 -5.80 -8.25
N ILE A 151 -3.77 -6.27 -9.07
CA ILE A 151 -4.71 -5.44 -9.80
C ILE A 151 -6.11 -5.66 -9.24
N CYS A 152 -6.75 -4.56 -8.85
CA CYS A 152 -8.11 -4.57 -8.32
C CYS A 152 -9.16 -4.42 -9.42
N SER A 153 -10.39 -4.78 -9.10
CA SER A 153 -11.55 -4.67 -10.01
C SER A 153 -11.79 -3.23 -10.51
N ASP A 154 -11.40 -2.23 -9.74
CA ASP A 154 -11.49 -0.80 -10.06
C ASP A 154 -10.24 -0.23 -10.75
N GLN A 155 -9.33 -1.11 -11.19
CA GLN A 155 -8.06 -0.77 -11.84
C GLN A 155 -7.03 -0.06 -10.94
N TYR A 156 -7.16 -0.17 -9.61
CA TYR A 156 -6.09 0.16 -8.70
C TYR A 156 -4.98 -0.89 -8.78
N HIS A 157 -3.71 -0.46 -8.77
CA HIS A 157 -2.54 -1.35 -8.78
C HIS A 157 -1.76 -1.21 -7.47
N ALA A 158 -1.44 -2.32 -6.85
CA ALA A 158 -0.49 -2.36 -5.73
C ALA A 158 0.77 -3.10 -6.15
N ASN A 159 1.91 -2.46 -5.99
CA ASN A 159 3.21 -2.94 -6.47
C ASN A 159 3.99 -3.57 -5.32
N TYR A 160 4.45 -4.79 -5.51
CA TYR A 160 5.18 -5.60 -4.53
C TYR A 160 6.52 -6.04 -5.10
N PRO A 161 7.57 -5.18 -5.12
CA PRO A 161 8.94 -5.62 -5.39
C PRO A 161 9.33 -6.76 -4.45
N HIS A 162 10.17 -7.69 -4.89
CA HIS A 162 10.59 -8.82 -4.05
C HIS A 162 11.25 -8.35 -2.74
N ALA A 163 11.97 -7.22 -2.76
CA ALA A 163 12.54 -6.64 -1.54
C ALA A 163 11.45 -6.22 -0.53
N TYR A 164 10.35 -5.60 -1.01
CA TYR A 164 9.20 -5.27 -0.18
C TYR A 164 8.51 -6.51 0.39
N VAL A 165 8.32 -7.54 -0.45
CA VAL A 165 7.72 -8.82 -0.02
C VAL A 165 8.55 -9.47 1.08
N ALA A 166 9.88 -9.49 0.93
CA ALA A 166 10.78 -10.07 1.92
C ALA A 166 10.83 -9.28 3.24
N GLU A 167 10.59 -7.98 3.22
CA GLU A 167 10.61 -7.14 4.42
C GLU A 167 9.27 -7.13 5.16
N HIS A 168 8.14 -7.11 4.45
CA HIS A 168 6.82 -6.88 5.03
C HIS A 168 5.92 -8.12 5.06
N HIS A 169 6.32 -9.21 4.43
CA HIS A 169 5.61 -10.50 4.38
C HIS A 169 4.10 -10.38 4.10
N PRO A 170 3.69 -9.66 3.04
CA PRO A 170 2.28 -9.51 2.70
C PRO A 170 1.64 -10.86 2.32
N LEU A 171 0.35 -10.98 2.59
CA LEU A 171 -0.41 -12.19 2.25
C LEU A 171 -1.64 -11.88 1.42
N LEU A 172 -1.96 -12.75 0.47
CA LEU A 172 -3.25 -12.79 -0.21
C LEU A 172 -4.27 -13.38 0.77
N VAL A 173 -5.18 -12.54 1.26
CA VAL A 173 -6.18 -12.92 2.26
C VAL A 173 -7.26 -13.78 1.61
N LEU A 174 -7.51 -14.93 2.20
CA LEU A 174 -8.55 -15.88 1.80
C LEU A 174 -9.70 -15.93 2.80
N LYS A 175 -9.46 -15.61 4.08
CA LYS A 175 -10.49 -15.57 5.11
C LYS A 175 -10.29 -14.37 6.03
N ILE A 176 -11.39 -13.75 6.43
CA ILE A 176 -11.44 -12.71 7.47
C ILE A 176 -12.35 -13.24 8.59
N ASN A 177 -11.84 -13.30 9.83
CA ASN A 177 -12.54 -13.88 10.98
C ASN A 177 -13.10 -15.29 10.68
N GLY A 178 -12.33 -16.09 9.95
CA GLY A 178 -12.72 -17.44 9.51
C GLY A 178 -13.74 -17.49 8.36
N GLN A 179 -14.30 -16.34 7.94
CA GLN A 179 -15.31 -16.25 6.90
C GLN A 179 -14.71 -16.11 5.50
N SER A 180 -15.39 -16.68 4.50
CA SER A 180 -15.14 -16.44 3.07
C SER A 180 -15.65 -15.06 2.64
N PRO A 181 -15.34 -14.56 1.42
CA PRO A 181 -15.70 -13.21 0.98
C PRO A 181 -17.15 -12.79 1.16
N ALA A 182 -18.11 -13.70 1.01
CA ALA A 182 -19.51 -13.40 1.23
C ALA A 182 -19.84 -12.95 2.67
N GLY A 183 -19.00 -13.31 3.65
CA GLY A 183 -19.13 -12.91 5.06
C GLY A 183 -18.10 -11.85 5.49
N TRP A 184 -17.37 -11.24 4.54
CA TRP A 184 -16.39 -10.20 4.88
C TRP A 184 -17.07 -8.88 5.24
N PRO A 185 -16.40 -8.02 6.03
CA PRO A 185 -16.87 -6.67 6.25
C PRO A 185 -16.95 -5.90 4.93
N LYS A 186 -17.78 -4.88 4.92
CA LYS A 186 -17.82 -3.91 3.83
C LYS A 186 -16.68 -2.91 3.99
N ASP A 187 -16.32 -2.24 2.89
CA ASP A 187 -15.41 -1.11 2.92
C ASP A 187 -15.78 -0.11 4.03
N PRO A 188 -14.84 0.25 4.92
CA PRO A 188 -15.13 1.07 6.08
C PRO A 188 -15.52 2.52 5.75
N GLU A 189 -15.16 3.02 4.57
CA GLU A 189 -15.48 4.38 4.13
C GLU A 189 -16.87 4.46 3.49
N THR A 190 -17.15 3.56 2.56
CA THR A 190 -18.41 3.60 1.80
C THR A 190 -19.52 2.75 2.41
N HIS A 191 -19.17 1.71 3.18
CA HIS A 191 -20.06 0.69 3.73
C HIS A 191 -20.92 -0.04 2.67
N ARG A 192 -20.56 0.08 1.40
CA ARG A 192 -21.31 -0.45 0.25
C ARG A 192 -20.57 -1.52 -0.50
N ASP A 193 -19.28 -1.29 -0.69
CA ASP A 193 -18.47 -2.12 -1.57
C ASP A 193 -17.99 -3.37 -0.84
N ASP A 194 -18.04 -4.49 -1.54
CA ASP A 194 -17.49 -5.75 -1.06
C ASP A 194 -15.97 -5.74 -1.21
N MET A 195 -15.25 -6.09 -0.14
CA MET A 195 -13.78 -6.15 -0.17
C MET A 195 -13.23 -7.36 -0.93
N GLY A 196 -14.10 -8.32 -1.32
CA GLY A 196 -13.73 -9.48 -2.12
C GLY A 196 -13.47 -9.18 -3.60
N PRO A 197 -13.02 -10.19 -4.40
CA PRO A 197 -12.86 -11.59 -3.99
C PRO A 197 -11.61 -11.85 -3.13
N TYR A 198 -10.56 -11.03 -3.26
CA TYR A 198 -9.33 -11.11 -2.49
C TYR A 198 -8.91 -9.73 -1.99
N LEU A 199 -8.07 -9.73 -0.95
CA LEU A 199 -7.48 -8.57 -0.34
C LEU A 199 -6.01 -8.93 -0.03
N ILE A 200 -5.12 -7.94 -0.03
CA ILE A 200 -3.75 -8.13 0.46
C ILE A 200 -3.59 -7.31 1.72
N SER A 201 -2.98 -7.92 2.74
CA SER A 201 -2.68 -7.31 4.02
C SER A 201 -1.33 -7.80 4.54
N HIS A 202 -0.91 -7.30 5.69
CA HIS A 202 0.38 -7.60 6.31
C HIS A 202 0.17 -8.10 7.74
N PRO A 203 1.06 -9.00 8.25
CA PRO A 203 0.99 -9.42 9.64
C PRO A 203 1.20 -8.25 10.62
N LYS A 204 2.09 -7.35 10.25
CA LYS A 204 2.38 -6.08 10.92
C LYS A 204 3.05 -5.17 9.92
N PHE A 205 2.58 -3.93 9.81
CA PHE A 205 3.22 -2.92 8.99
C PHE A 205 4.02 -1.93 9.83
N SER A 206 5.31 -1.79 9.50
CA SER A 206 6.17 -0.74 10.04
C SER A 206 6.89 -0.10 8.87
N PRO A 207 6.80 1.25 8.68
CA PRO A 207 7.48 1.92 7.60
C PRO A 207 8.98 1.63 7.60
N ALA A 208 9.52 1.17 6.46
CA ALA A 208 10.94 0.89 6.30
C ALA A 208 11.76 2.17 6.10
N PHE A 209 11.17 3.19 5.48
CA PHE A 209 11.83 4.47 5.21
C PHE A 209 10.86 5.64 5.32
N LYS A 210 11.43 6.84 5.34
CA LYS A 210 10.69 8.10 5.27
C LYS A 210 11.39 9.07 4.34
N ILE A 211 10.63 9.71 3.45
CA ILE A 211 11.09 10.80 2.60
C ILE A 211 10.27 12.04 2.96
N PHE A 212 10.90 13.04 3.57
CA PHE A 212 10.23 14.21 4.13
C PHE A 212 9.10 13.82 5.09
N SER A 213 7.88 14.29 4.87
CA SER A 213 6.70 13.90 5.64
C SER A 213 6.08 12.56 5.22
N GLN A 214 6.56 11.97 4.11
CA GLN A 214 5.97 10.77 3.53
C GLN A 214 6.66 9.50 4.05
N PRO A 215 6.02 8.71 4.89
CA PRO A 215 6.49 7.39 5.27
C PRO A 215 6.24 6.35 4.16
N ASP A 216 6.93 5.23 4.24
CA ASP A 216 6.57 4.04 3.47
C ASP A 216 5.15 3.59 3.84
N GLU A 217 4.29 3.43 2.86
CA GLU A 217 2.88 3.08 3.09
C GLU A 217 2.61 1.61 2.81
N ALA A 218 1.80 0.99 3.68
CA ALA A 218 1.32 -0.35 3.48
C ALA A 218 0.56 -0.48 2.15
N GLN A 219 0.91 -1.51 1.36
CA GLN A 219 0.19 -1.87 0.16
C GLN A 219 -0.94 -2.83 0.54
N ILE A 220 -2.13 -2.32 0.87
CA ILE A 220 -3.29 -3.07 1.39
C ILE A 220 -4.53 -2.98 0.48
N PRO A 221 -4.42 -3.34 -0.81
CA PRO A 221 -5.53 -3.29 -1.74
C PRO A 221 -6.61 -4.32 -1.39
N TRP A 222 -7.87 -3.96 -1.61
CA TRP A 222 -9.01 -4.87 -1.59
C TRP A 222 -9.64 -4.97 -2.98
N GLY A 223 -10.49 -5.98 -3.20
CA GLY A 223 -11.07 -6.23 -4.53
C GLY A 223 -10.05 -6.72 -5.55
N VAL A 224 -8.98 -7.39 -5.10
CA VAL A 224 -7.93 -7.93 -5.98
C VAL A 224 -8.54 -9.04 -6.85
N VAL A 225 -8.34 -8.93 -8.17
CA VAL A 225 -8.85 -9.89 -9.16
C VAL A 225 -7.75 -10.52 -10.01
N ARG A 226 -6.54 -9.88 -10.02
CA ARG A 226 -5.40 -10.34 -10.83
C ARG A 226 -4.09 -10.16 -10.07
N LEU A 227 -3.18 -11.11 -10.26
CA LEU A 227 -1.77 -10.98 -9.93
C LEU A 227 -0.96 -11.01 -11.23
N GLU A 228 -0.16 -9.99 -11.46
CA GLU A 228 0.70 -9.88 -12.63
C GLU A 228 2.16 -9.95 -12.22
N PHE A 229 2.90 -10.90 -12.78
CA PHE A 229 4.32 -11.08 -12.55
C PHE A 229 5.10 -10.18 -13.49
N ARG A 230 5.96 -9.32 -12.97
CA ARG A 230 6.62 -8.26 -13.73
C ARG A 230 8.09 -8.12 -13.35
N GLN A 231 8.81 -7.38 -14.17
CA GLN A 231 10.13 -6.89 -13.81
C GLN A 231 10.01 -5.47 -13.26
N GLU A 232 10.53 -5.24 -12.04
CA GLU A 232 10.49 -3.94 -11.36
C GLU A 232 11.04 -2.82 -12.26
N LYS A 233 12.16 -3.07 -12.94
CA LYS A 233 12.77 -2.11 -13.86
C LYS A 233 11.86 -1.69 -15.01
N MET A 234 10.91 -2.56 -15.44
CA MET A 234 9.98 -2.23 -16.52
C MET A 234 8.84 -1.35 -16.00
N VAL A 235 8.29 -1.70 -14.83
CA VAL A 235 7.19 -0.95 -14.20
C VAL A 235 7.66 0.39 -13.69
N LEU A 236 8.65 0.40 -12.79
CA LEU A 236 9.15 1.61 -12.16
C LEU A 236 10.03 2.43 -13.12
N GLY A 237 10.80 1.78 -14.00
CA GLY A 237 11.60 2.46 -15.02
C GLY A 237 10.75 3.25 -16.03
N ALA A 238 9.52 2.81 -16.31
CA ALA A 238 8.61 3.55 -17.19
C ALA A 238 8.34 4.96 -16.67
N ILE A 239 8.26 5.14 -15.36
CA ILE A 239 8.02 6.42 -14.69
C ILE A 239 9.31 7.05 -14.14
N ALA A 240 10.49 6.56 -14.51
CA ALA A 240 11.75 7.19 -14.08
C ALA A 240 11.83 8.65 -14.54
N PRO A 241 12.43 9.55 -13.73
CA PRO A 241 12.61 10.96 -14.11
C PRO A 241 13.37 11.10 -15.42
N ARG A 242 13.05 12.11 -16.23
CA ARG A 242 13.59 12.33 -17.58
C ARG A 242 14.25 13.72 -17.71
N GLY A 243 15.08 13.88 -18.74
CA GLY A 243 15.69 15.16 -19.08
C GLY A 243 16.76 15.64 -18.09
N PRO A 244 17.22 16.90 -18.22
CA PRO A 244 18.39 17.42 -17.50
C PRO A 244 18.25 17.43 -15.97
N GLN A 245 17.03 17.52 -15.46
CA GLN A 245 16.76 17.56 -14.02
C GLN A 245 16.51 16.16 -13.40
N ALA A 246 16.58 15.09 -14.20
CA ALA A 246 16.32 13.74 -13.74
C ALA A 246 17.17 13.30 -12.55
N ALA A 247 18.45 13.68 -12.53
CA ALA A 247 19.41 13.33 -11.49
C ALA A 247 19.35 14.23 -10.24
N SER A 248 18.50 15.27 -10.22
CA SER A 248 18.41 16.12 -9.03
C SER A 248 17.84 15.36 -7.84
N GLU A 249 18.40 15.58 -6.64
CA GLU A 249 17.94 14.93 -5.41
C GLU A 249 16.44 15.13 -5.17
N LEU A 250 15.94 16.33 -5.51
CA LEU A 250 14.54 16.67 -5.33
C LEU A 250 13.62 15.87 -6.28
N ALA A 251 14.01 15.72 -7.57
CA ALA A 251 13.27 14.90 -8.51
C ALA A 251 13.31 13.41 -8.13
N GLN A 252 14.44 12.92 -7.67
CA GLN A 252 14.58 11.55 -7.18
C GLN A 252 13.75 11.29 -5.91
N ALA A 253 13.69 12.25 -4.98
CA ALA A 253 12.80 12.15 -3.82
C ALA A 253 11.33 12.08 -4.25
N GLY A 254 10.90 12.97 -5.17
CA GLY A 254 9.55 12.95 -5.73
C GLY A 254 9.22 11.65 -6.46
N TYR A 255 10.18 11.08 -7.20
CA TYR A 255 10.05 9.79 -7.86
C TYR A 255 9.73 8.66 -6.87
N ARG A 256 10.51 8.55 -5.77
CA ARG A 256 10.25 7.52 -4.75
C ARG A 256 8.87 7.66 -4.12
N ILE A 257 8.42 8.88 -3.85
CA ILE A 257 7.05 9.12 -3.34
C ILE A 257 6.01 8.72 -4.38
N ALA A 258 6.22 9.09 -5.64
CA ALA A 258 5.26 8.83 -6.72
C ALA A 258 5.12 7.33 -7.04
N GLN A 259 6.19 6.54 -6.90
CA GLN A 259 6.16 5.07 -7.06
C GLN A 259 5.13 4.44 -6.13
N GLN A 260 5.11 4.87 -4.86
CA GLN A 260 4.19 4.30 -3.87
C GLN A 260 2.78 4.88 -3.97
N ASN A 261 2.64 6.19 -4.15
CA ASN A 261 1.38 6.86 -3.90
C ASN A 261 0.63 7.27 -5.17
N CYS A 262 1.34 7.58 -6.26
CA CYS A 262 0.68 8.04 -7.47
C CYS A 262 0.44 6.89 -8.48
N LEU A 263 1.43 5.98 -8.61
CA LEU A 263 1.40 4.90 -9.59
C LEU A 263 0.26 3.90 -9.35
N ARG A 264 -0.25 3.81 -8.13
CA ARG A 264 -1.35 2.91 -7.80
C ARG A 264 -2.68 3.26 -8.49
N CYS A 265 -2.87 4.53 -8.87
CA CYS A 265 -4.11 5.04 -9.47
C CYS A 265 -3.89 5.72 -10.83
N HIS A 266 -2.70 6.26 -11.08
CA HIS A 266 -2.35 7.00 -12.29
C HIS A 266 -1.38 6.20 -13.15
N ASN A 267 -1.57 6.22 -14.46
CA ASN A 267 -0.77 5.45 -15.40
C ASN A 267 0.09 6.31 -16.32
N LEU A 268 1.20 5.74 -16.79
CA LEU A 268 1.96 6.22 -17.95
C LEU A 268 2.03 5.11 -19.00
N GLY A 269 1.30 5.26 -20.08
CA GLY A 269 1.13 4.17 -21.05
C GLY A 269 0.40 2.98 -20.42
N GLN A 270 1.04 1.84 -20.40
CA GLN A 270 0.50 0.60 -19.83
C GLN A 270 0.88 0.39 -18.36
N GLU A 271 1.77 1.23 -17.80
CA GLU A 271 2.27 1.05 -16.45
C GLU A 271 1.51 1.92 -15.45
N GLY A 272 1.12 1.32 -14.33
CA GLY A 272 0.36 1.96 -13.26
C GLY A 272 -1.14 1.75 -13.35
N GLY A 273 -1.85 2.14 -12.28
CA GLY A 273 -3.30 1.99 -12.17
C GLY A 273 -4.08 2.93 -13.08
N MET A 274 -5.19 2.44 -13.61
CA MET A 274 -6.09 3.23 -14.46
C MET A 274 -7.37 3.68 -13.72
N LYS A 275 -7.35 3.62 -12.39
CA LYS A 275 -8.48 4.06 -11.55
C LYS A 275 -8.75 5.56 -11.68
N ALA A 276 -7.69 6.37 -11.83
CA ALA A 276 -7.81 7.82 -11.97
C ALA A 276 -8.05 8.25 -13.42
N GLY A 277 -8.95 9.23 -13.62
CA GLY A 277 -9.23 9.81 -14.95
C GLY A 277 -8.10 10.71 -15.49
N HIS A 278 -7.00 10.89 -14.75
CA HIS A 278 -5.88 11.76 -15.13
C HIS A 278 -4.59 10.92 -15.23
N PRO A 279 -4.11 10.62 -16.45
CA PRO A 279 -2.85 9.91 -16.65
C PRO A 279 -1.66 10.77 -16.27
N TRP A 280 -0.49 10.14 -16.13
CA TRP A 280 0.76 10.76 -15.64
C TRP A 280 1.13 12.07 -16.30
N LEU A 281 0.94 12.15 -17.62
CA LEU A 281 1.26 13.37 -18.39
C LEU A 281 0.37 14.56 -18.03
N VAL A 282 -0.85 14.34 -17.57
CA VAL A 282 -1.73 15.40 -17.05
C VAL A 282 -1.19 15.94 -15.72
N LEU A 283 -0.72 15.06 -14.83
CA LEU A 283 -0.05 15.47 -13.58
C LEU A 283 1.21 16.28 -13.88
N SER A 284 1.99 15.85 -14.88
CA SER A 284 3.16 16.58 -15.37
C SER A 284 2.80 17.97 -15.87
N ALA A 285 1.78 18.08 -16.70
CA ALA A 285 1.31 19.36 -17.23
C ALA A 285 0.87 20.32 -16.10
N TRP A 286 0.14 19.82 -15.10
CA TRP A 286 -0.26 20.62 -13.94
C TRP A 286 0.95 21.08 -13.11
N ALA A 287 1.89 20.17 -12.83
CA ALA A 287 3.10 20.50 -12.08
C ALA A 287 3.95 21.57 -12.82
N ALA A 288 3.99 21.54 -14.15
CA ALA A 288 4.75 22.50 -14.95
C ALA A 288 4.05 23.86 -15.08
N ALA A 289 2.77 23.85 -15.50
CA ALA A 289 2.05 25.06 -15.84
C ALA A 289 1.42 25.77 -14.64
N SER A 290 1.04 25.02 -13.59
CA SER A 290 0.33 25.54 -12.43
C SER A 290 0.76 24.81 -11.14
N PRO A 291 2.00 24.97 -10.67
CA PRO A 291 2.52 24.24 -9.51
C PRO A 291 1.65 24.44 -8.25
N LYS A 292 1.09 25.61 -8.06
CA LYS A 292 0.18 25.88 -6.93
C LYS A 292 -1.10 25.04 -7.04
N TYR A 293 -1.70 24.98 -8.22
CA TYR A 293 -2.89 24.13 -8.43
C TYR A 293 -2.58 22.67 -8.19
N PHE A 294 -1.44 22.18 -8.70
CA PHE A 294 -0.96 20.83 -8.46
C PHE A 294 -0.82 20.53 -6.96
N ALA A 295 -0.16 21.42 -6.21
CA ALA A 295 0.03 21.31 -4.77
C ALA A 295 -1.30 21.25 -4.00
N ASP A 296 -2.20 22.19 -4.31
CA ASP A 296 -3.51 22.26 -3.66
C ASP A 296 -4.36 21.03 -3.96
N TYR A 297 -4.30 20.52 -5.21
CA TYR A 297 -5.04 19.33 -5.62
C TYR A 297 -4.52 18.06 -4.94
N VAL A 298 -3.18 17.89 -4.83
CA VAL A 298 -2.58 16.75 -4.14
C VAL A 298 -2.95 16.73 -2.67
N ARG A 299 -2.95 17.90 -2.01
CA ARG A 299 -3.27 17.98 -0.58
C ARG A 299 -4.76 17.85 -0.28
N ASN A 300 -5.59 18.49 -1.08
CA ASN A 300 -7.04 18.50 -0.88
C ASN A 300 -7.78 18.62 -2.23
N PRO A 301 -7.94 17.51 -2.96
CA PRO A 301 -8.56 17.52 -4.28
C PRO A 301 -10.01 18.02 -4.25
N GLN A 302 -10.77 17.74 -3.19
CA GLN A 302 -12.17 18.17 -3.06
C GLN A 302 -12.31 19.68 -2.94
N SER A 303 -11.27 20.40 -2.48
CA SER A 303 -11.25 21.87 -2.47
C SER A 303 -11.22 22.49 -3.88
N ARG A 304 -10.75 21.74 -4.87
CA ARG A 304 -10.66 22.15 -6.28
C ARG A 304 -11.76 21.55 -7.14
N ASN A 305 -12.13 20.32 -6.83
CA ASN A 305 -13.24 19.62 -7.47
C ASN A 305 -14.02 18.82 -6.41
N PRO A 306 -15.19 19.28 -5.97
CA PRO A 306 -15.98 18.59 -4.94
C PRO A 306 -16.36 17.14 -5.30
N ARG A 307 -16.25 16.74 -6.58
CA ARG A 307 -16.51 15.39 -7.05
C ARG A 307 -15.24 14.54 -7.18
N ALA A 308 -14.07 15.07 -6.80
CA ALA A 308 -12.83 14.32 -6.86
C ALA A 308 -12.90 13.10 -5.94
N GLN A 309 -12.56 11.94 -6.50
CA GLN A 309 -12.45 10.67 -5.77
C GLN A 309 -11.01 10.39 -5.30
N MET A 310 -10.05 11.20 -5.73
CA MET A 310 -8.68 11.10 -5.25
C MET A 310 -8.65 11.39 -3.75
N PRO A 311 -8.03 10.52 -2.91
CA PRO A 311 -7.79 10.82 -1.52
C PRO A 311 -6.91 12.07 -1.37
N GLY A 312 -7.21 12.91 -0.39
CA GLY A 312 -6.37 14.05 -0.06
C GLY A 312 -5.16 13.63 0.77
N ASN A 313 -4.06 14.35 0.62
CA ASN A 313 -2.83 14.15 1.39
C ASN A 313 -2.50 15.42 2.20
N PRO A 314 -3.32 15.80 3.19
CA PRO A 314 -3.16 17.06 3.93
C PRO A 314 -1.88 17.10 4.77
N GLY A 315 -1.32 15.94 5.10
CA GLY A 315 -0.06 15.81 5.83
C GLY A 315 1.21 16.00 4.99
N TYR A 316 1.10 16.17 3.66
CA TYR A 316 2.29 16.44 2.83
C TYR A 316 2.81 17.84 3.10
N ASP A 317 4.03 17.93 3.62
CA ASP A 317 4.72 19.19 3.85
C ASP A 317 5.17 19.85 2.54
N ASP A 318 5.71 21.07 2.64
CA ASP A 318 6.16 21.81 1.45
C ASP A 318 7.36 21.14 0.76
N ALA A 319 8.20 20.42 1.49
CA ALA A 319 9.32 19.68 0.91
C ALA A 319 8.83 18.47 0.07
N THR A 320 7.86 17.73 0.57
CA THR A 320 7.18 16.63 -0.15
C THR A 320 6.53 17.13 -1.45
N ILE A 321 5.78 18.23 -1.37
CA ILE A 321 5.13 18.84 -2.54
C ILE A 321 6.15 19.38 -3.55
N ALA A 322 7.22 20.01 -3.07
CA ALA A 322 8.30 20.50 -3.94
C ALA A 322 8.98 19.34 -4.69
N ALA A 323 9.21 18.22 -3.99
CA ALA A 323 9.79 17.01 -4.60
C ALA A 323 8.88 16.42 -5.68
N LEU A 324 7.60 16.22 -5.39
CA LEU A 324 6.63 15.74 -6.38
C LEU A 324 6.52 16.68 -7.58
N THR A 325 6.48 18.00 -7.33
CA THR A 325 6.43 19.01 -8.39
C THR A 325 7.68 18.95 -9.27
N ALA A 326 8.87 18.87 -8.68
CA ALA A 326 10.13 18.76 -9.41
C ALA A 326 10.17 17.48 -10.25
N TYR A 327 9.75 16.36 -9.67
CA TYR A 327 9.66 15.08 -10.35
C TYR A 327 8.72 15.13 -11.55
N PHE A 328 7.47 15.52 -11.37
CA PHE A 328 6.50 15.56 -12.48
C PHE A 328 6.90 16.53 -13.60
N LYS A 329 7.61 17.63 -13.30
CA LYS A 329 8.16 18.53 -14.31
C LYS A 329 9.17 17.86 -15.24
N THR A 330 9.83 16.79 -14.82
CA THR A 330 10.80 16.09 -15.69
C THR A 330 10.16 15.49 -16.94
N PHE A 331 8.86 15.25 -16.96
CA PHE A 331 8.14 14.71 -18.12
C PHE A 331 7.68 15.80 -19.09
N SER A 332 7.55 17.06 -18.66
CA SER A 332 7.16 18.17 -19.54
C SER A 332 8.32 18.66 -20.42
N SER A 333 9.56 18.51 -19.96
CA SER A 333 10.75 18.94 -20.68
C SER A 333 11.08 18.07 -21.91
N SER A 334 10.63 16.80 -21.89
CA SER A 334 10.90 15.85 -22.99
C SER A 334 10.00 16.06 -24.23
N SER A 335 8.96 16.89 -24.13
CA SER A 335 8.06 17.17 -25.26
C SER A 335 8.61 18.22 -26.22
N GLN A 336 9.74 18.88 -25.91
CA GLN A 336 10.32 19.93 -26.74
C GLN A 336 11.47 19.45 -27.66
N GLU A 337 11.88 18.19 -27.55
CA GLU A 337 12.99 17.63 -28.32
C GLU A 337 12.54 16.70 -29.45
N GLN A 338 11.43 17.07 -30.15
CA GLN A 338 11.18 16.51 -31.46
C GLN A 338 12.02 17.35 -32.48
N PRO A 339 12.98 16.73 -33.21
CA PRO A 339 13.64 17.41 -34.30
C PRO A 339 12.57 17.83 -35.31
N GLY A 340 12.51 19.11 -35.60
CA GLY A 340 11.69 19.63 -36.66
C GLY A 340 11.92 18.85 -37.95
N PRO A 341 10.93 18.81 -38.89
CA PRO A 341 11.09 18.13 -40.17
C PRO A 341 12.37 18.65 -40.83
N GLN A 342 13.33 17.77 -41.09
CA GLN A 342 14.47 18.11 -41.91
C GLN A 342 13.93 18.58 -43.28
N GLU A 343 14.07 19.86 -43.54
CA GLU A 343 13.81 20.46 -44.86
C GLU A 343 14.70 19.73 -45.88
N LYS A 344 14.08 18.88 -46.67
CA LYS A 344 14.78 18.21 -47.77
C LYS A 344 15.22 19.27 -48.74
N GLU A 345 16.52 19.54 -48.74
CA GLU A 345 17.17 20.28 -49.80
C GLU A 345 16.81 19.64 -51.15
N LYS A 346 16.17 20.38 -52.00
CA LYS A 346 15.75 19.98 -53.34
C LYS A 346 16.94 20.14 -54.28
N PRO A 347 17.24 19.20 -55.16
CA PRO A 347 18.37 19.23 -56.08
C PRO A 347 18.30 20.33 -57.10
#